data_063050b2acb7c684005dda16b73bf0a9
#
_entry.id   063050b2acb7c684005dda16b73bf0a9
#
_cell.length_a   1.000
_cell.length_b   1.000
_cell.length_c   1.000
_cell.angle_alpha   90.00
_cell.angle_beta   90.00
_cell.angle_gamma   90.00
#
_symmetry.space_group_name_H-M   'P 1'
#
loop_
_entity.id
_entity.type
_entity.pdbx_description
1 polymer ?
#
loop_
_entity_poly.entity_id
_entity_poly.type
_entity_poly.pdbx_seq_one_letter_code
_entity_poly.pdbx_strand_id
1 'polypeptide(L)'
;MRLIAHSLLLHKYVLFLYIIKLIYFSSKPLNYAIALNELGPEIVHKYVGQEPSGGKFNDLNLDYSKKPHNPMVNSGSILINSLLQTLMKPEMSRAEKFDEINNYIKRMAGDEYVGFNNSIFLAEKEMADRNYALAYYMRENNCFPKGSNLKDCIDFWYQVIIYCQKS
;
A
#
# COMPACT_ATOMS: atom_id res chain seq x y z
N MET A 1 4.74 -12.74 41.09
CA MET A 1 5.11 -11.54 40.36
C MET A 1 5.69 -11.81 38.95
N ARG A 2 6.63 -12.76 38.77
CA ARG A 2 7.21 -13.06 37.40
C ARG A 2 6.19 -13.57 36.36
N LEU A 3 5.21 -14.39 36.75
CA LEU A 3 4.18 -14.92 35.84
C LEU A 3 3.20 -13.86 35.35
N ILE A 4 2.86 -12.87 36.19
CA ILE A 4 1.97 -11.76 35.78
C ILE A 4 2.69 -10.81 34.80
N ALA A 5 3.98 -10.57 35.02
CA ALA A 5 4.79 -9.76 34.10
C ALA A 5 4.93 -10.44 32.74
N HIS A 6 5.10 -11.77 32.70
CA HIS A 6 5.17 -12.54 31.44
C HIS A 6 3.84 -12.53 30.68
N SER A 7 2.71 -12.66 31.39
CA SER A 7 1.37 -12.58 30.79
C SER A 7 1.07 -11.17 30.23
N LEU A 8 1.45 -10.13 30.93
CA LEU A 8 1.31 -8.73 30.47
C LEU A 8 2.22 -8.43 29.25
N LEU A 9 3.46 -8.97 29.22
CA LEU A 9 4.35 -8.86 28.05
C LEU A 9 3.77 -9.60 26.86
N LEU A 10 3.25 -10.81 27.05
CA LEU A 10 2.64 -11.60 25.99
C LEU A 10 1.39 -10.92 25.43
N HIS A 11 0.54 -10.34 26.29
CA HIS A 11 -0.63 -9.56 25.84
C HIS A 11 -0.24 -8.31 25.07
N LYS A 12 0.79 -7.59 25.50
CA LYS A 12 1.34 -6.44 24.76
C LYS A 12 1.94 -6.87 23.42
N TYR A 13 2.63 -8.02 23.34
CA TYR A 13 3.16 -8.56 22.11
C TYR A 13 2.07 -9.01 21.13
N VAL A 14 1.04 -9.68 21.63
CA VAL A 14 -0.11 -10.10 20.79
C VAL A 14 -0.88 -8.88 20.31
N LEU A 15 -1.12 -7.89 21.16
CA LEU A 15 -1.76 -6.62 20.80
C LEU A 15 -0.90 -5.85 19.77
N PHE A 16 0.41 -5.81 19.96
CA PHE A 16 1.38 -5.20 19.04
C PHE A 16 1.37 -5.88 17.67
N LEU A 17 1.35 -7.23 17.60
CA LEU A 17 1.23 -7.99 16.36
C LEU A 17 -0.14 -7.77 15.69
N TYR A 18 -1.20 -7.60 16.49
CA TYR A 18 -2.55 -7.30 16.00
C TYR A 18 -2.65 -5.89 15.40
N ILE A 19 -2.01 -4.91 16.05
CA ILE A 19 -1.94 -3.52 15.61
C ILE A 19 -1.09 -3.42 14.32
N ILE A 20 0.07 -4.08 14.24
CA ILE A 20 0.89 -4.14 13.01
C ILE A 20 0.08 -4.75 11.87
N LYS A 21 -0.65 -5.84 12.12
CA LYS A 21 -1.51 -6.47 11.12
C LYS A 21 -2.66 -5.57 10.68
N LEU A 22 -3.20 -4.76 11.59
CA LEU A 22 -4.26 -3.80 11.30
C LEU A 22 -3.76 -2.66 10.40
N ILE A 23 -2.55 -2.15 10.62
CA ILE A 23 -1.94 -1.07 9.82
C ILE A 23 -1.61 -1.55 8.40
N TYR A 24 -1.14 -2.78 8.24
CA TYR A 24 -0.87 -3.36 6.92
C TYR A 24 -2.14 -3.40 6.03
N PHE A 25 -3.28 -3.78 6.59
CA PHE A 25 -4.57 -3.74 5.89
C PHE A 25 -5.16 -2.33 5.80
N SER A 26 -4.86 -1.45 6.74
CA SER A 26 -5.39 -0.07 6.81
C SER A 26 -4.64 0.91 5.89
N SER A 27 -3.47 0.56 5.36
CA SER A 27 -2.72 1.43 4.45
C SER A 27 -3.42 1.65 3.10
N LYS A 28 -4.16 0.65 2.59
CA LYS A 28 -4.85 0.74 1.30
C LYS A 28 -5.85 1.90 1.23
N PRO A 29 -6.81 2.04 2.16
CA PRO A 29 -7.72 3.19 2.16
C PRO A 29 -7.00 4.52 2.39
N LEU A 30 -5.92 4.56 3.19
CA LEU A 30 -5.15 5.79 3.39
C LEU A 30 -4.45 6.24 2.11
N ASN A 31 -3.74 5.33 1.43
CA ASN A 31 -3.08 5.63 0.16
C ASN A 31 -4.09 6.00 -0.94
N TYR A 32 -5.26 5.37 -0.95
CA TYR A 32 -6.35 5.75 -1.85
C TYR A 32 -6.86 7.17 -1.56
N ALA A 33 -7.06 7.53 -0.30
CA ALA A 33 -7.48 8.89 0.08
C ALA A 33 -6.41 9.93 -0.32
N ILE A 34 -5.12 9.62 -0.14
CA ILE A 34 -4.02 10.49 -0.59
C ILE A 34 -4.06 10.64 -2.12
N ALA A 35 -4.25 9.54 -2.86
CA ALA A 35 -4.33 9.59 -4.32
C ALA A 35 -5.51 10.42 -4.82
N LEU A 36 -6.68 10.32 -4.18
CA LEU A 36 -7.84 11.16 -4.51
C LEU A 36 -7.57 12.64 -4.22
N ASN A 37 -6.88 12.95 -3.12
CA ASN A 37 -6.53 14.32 -2.76
C ASN A 37 -5.50 14.94 -3.72
N GLU A 38 -4.47 14.20 -4.11
CA GLU A 38 -3.36 14.69 -4.93
C GLU A 38 -3.66 14.69 -6.44
N LEU A 39 -4.42 13.72 -6.93
CA LEU A 39 -4.64 13.50 -8.36
C LEU A 39 -6.07 13.77 -8.80
N GLY A 40 -7.00 13.77 -7.86
CA GLY A 40 -8.43 13.87 -8.14
C GLY A 40 -9.08 12.54 -8.58
N PRO A 41 -10.39 12.40 -8.35
CA PRO A 41 -11.12 11.16 -8.64
C PRO A 41 -11.11 10.79 -10.14
N GLU A 42 -11.16 11.77 -11.04
CA GLU A 42 -11.16 11.54 -12.49
C GLU A 42 -9.90 10.81 -12.98
N ILE A 43 -8.73 11.21 -12.46
CA ILE A 43 -7.47 10.55 -12.79
C ILE A 43 -7.42 9.16 -12.15
N VAL A 44 -7.74 9.05 -10.86
CA VAL A 44 -7.65 7.79 -10.13
C VAL A 44 -8.57 6.74 -10.74
N HIS A 45 -9.84 7.08 -11.02
CA HIS A 45 -10.82 6.12 -11.54
C HIS A 45 -10.71 5.84 -13.05
N LYS A 46 -9.87 6.59 -13.75
CA LYS A 46 -9.43 6.18 -15.08
C LYS A 46 -8.65 4.85 -15.02
N TYR A 47 -7.95 4.57 -13.93
CA TYR A 47 -7.06 3.41 -13.78
C TYR A 47 -7.61 2.32 -12.85
N VAL A 48 -8.42 2.67 -11.86
CA VAL A 48 -8.94 1.74 -10.84
C VAL A 48 -10.44 1.86 -10.76
N GLY A 49 -11.14 0.73 -10.76
CA GLY A 49 -12.60 0.66 -10.59
C GLY A 49 -13.04 0.94 -9.15
N GLN A 50 -14.35 0.84 -8.93
CA GLN A 50 -15.01 1.12 -7.64
C GLN A 50 -15.93 -0.03 -7.19
N GLU A 51 -15.90 -1.16 -7.91
CA GLU A 51 -16.84 -2.26 -7.71
C GLU A 51 -16.20 -3.42 -6.91
N PRO A 52 -16.97 -4.19 -6.17
CA PRO A 52 -16.47 -5.40 -5.53
C PRO A 52 -15.87 -6.37 -6.54
N SER A 53 -14.77 -7.02 -6.20
CA SER A 53 -14.13 -8.00 -7.09
C SER A 53 -14.86 -9.33 -7.16
N GLY A 54 -15.72 -9.64 -6.19
CA GLY A 54 -16.34 -10.95 -6.04
C GLY A 54 -15.38 -12.10 -5.71
N GLY A 55 -14.08 -11.82 -5.62
CA GLY A 55 -13.01 -12.78 -5.38
C GLY A 55 -12.13 -12.44 -4.19
N LYS A 56 -10.98 -13.12 -4.09
CA LYS A 56 -9.98 -12.85 -3.05
C LYS A 56 -9.21 -11.56 -3.35
N PHE A 57 -8.72 -10.91 -2.30
CA PHE A 57 -7.97 -9.64 -2.42
C PHE A 57 -6.67 -9.76 -3.24
N ASN A 58 -6.14 -10.97 -3.43
CA ASN A 58 -4.90 -11.26 -4.15
C ASN A 58 -5.11 -12.10 -5.43
N ASP A 59 -6.33 -12.15 -5.98
CA ASP A 59 -6.61 -12.85 -7.22
C ASP A 59 -6.03 -12.11 -8.43
N LEU A 60 -5.56 -12.88 -9.42
CA LEU A 60 -5.15 -12.36 -10.72
C LEU A 60 -6.40 -12.13 -11.57
N ASN A 61 -7.16 -11.11 -11.19
CA ASN A 61 -8.42 -10.78 -11.84
C ASN A 61 -8.53 -9.27 -12.07
N LEU A 62 -9.03 -8.89 -13.23
CA LEU A 62 -9.35 -7.53 -13.61
C LEU A 62 -10.82 -7.47 -14.02
N ASP A 63 -11.43 -6.30 -13.99
CA ASP A 63 -12.77 -6.09 -14.49
C ASP A 63 -12.84 -6.26 -16.02
N TYR A 64 -14.02 -6.21 -16.59
CA TYR A 64 -14.25 -6.30 -18.05
C TYR A 64 -13.63 -5.13 -18.83
N SER A 65 -13.29 -4.02 -18.14
CA SER A 65 -12.58 -2.87 -18.72
C SER A 65 -11.06 -3.00 -18.61
N LYS A 66 -10.54 -4.15 -18.17
CA LYS A 66 -9.12 -4.42 -17.95
C LYS A 66 -8.49 -3.56 -16.84
N LYS A 67 -9.28 -3.19 -15.83
CA LYS A 67 -8.83 -2.43 -14.67
C LYS A 67 -8.92 -3.28 -13.40
N PRO A 68 -8.11 -3.02 -12.35
CA PRO A 68 -8.38 -3.52 -11.02
C PRO A 68 -9.77 -3.10 -10.54
N HIS A 69 -10.52 -4.03 -9.93
CA HIS A 69 -11.90 -3.82 -9.51
C HIS A 69 -12.08 -2.64 -8.53
N ASN A 70 -11.17 -2.50 -7.58
CA ASN A 70 -11.20 -1.42 -6.59
C ASN A 70 -9.83 -1.24 -5.91
N PRO A 71 -9.62 -0.15 -5.16
CA PRO A 71 -8.35 0.14 -4.48
C PRO A 71 -7.98 -0.80 -3.33
N MET A 72 -8.93 -1.61 -2.83
CA MET A 72 -8.74 -2.46 -1.64
C MET A 72 -8.18 -3.83 -1.97
N VAL A 73 -8.30 -4.31 -3.21
CA VAL A 73 -7.60 -5.52 -3.68
C VAL A 73 -6.13 -5.21 -3.99
N ASN A 74 -5.25 -6.23 -4.01
CA ASN A 74 -3.82 -6.00 -4.22
C ASN A 74 -3.52 -5.32 -5.56
N SER A 75 -4.16 -5.74 -6.64
CA SER A 75 -4.02 -5.09 -7.95
C SER A 75 -4.33 -3.59 -7.92
N GLY A 76 -5.44 -3.23 -7.29
CA GLY A 76 -5.84 -1.82 -7.15
C GLY A 76 -4.89 -1.05 -6.25
N SER A 77 -4.47 -1.62 -5.11
CA SER A 77 -3.51 -0.98 -4.21
C SER A 77 -2.14 -0.75 -4.85
N ILE A 78 -1.62 -1.74 -5.59
CA ILE A 78 -0.39 -1.59 -6.38
C ILE A 78 -0.53 -0.44 -7.36
N LEU A 79 -1.67 -0.35 -8.04
CA LEU A 79 -1.89 0.68 -9.05
C LEU A 79 -2.07 2.07 -8.43
N ILE A 80 -2.79 2.21 -7.32
CA ILE A 80 -2.88 3.48 -6.57
C ILE A 80 -1.49 4.01 -6.21
N ASN A 81 -0.62 3.15 -5.67
CA ASN A 81 0.73 3.56 -5.31
C ASN A 81 1.62 3.84 -6.53
N SER A 82 1.37 3.17 -7.65
CA SER A 82 2.02 3.48 -8.93
C SER A 82 1.59 4.83 -9.48
N LEU A 83 0.32 5.22 -9.31
CA LEU A 83 -0.17 6.56 -9.67
C LEU A 83 0.50 7.64 -8.79
N LEU A 84 0.57 7.42 -7.48
CA LEU A 84 1.26 8.32 -6.56
C LEU A 84 2.74 8.47 -6.94
N GLN A 85 3.43 7.36 -7.19
CA GLN A 85 4.83 7.38 -7.60
C GLN A 85 5.06 8.11 -8.93
N THR A 86 4.17 7.91 -9.92
CA THR A 86 4.40 8.38 -11.28
C THR A 86 3.83 9.78 -11.51
N LEU A 87 2.62 10.05 -11.01
CA LEU A 87 1.86 11.26 -11.37
C LEU A 87 1.81 12.34 -10.26
N MET A 88 1.93 11.96 -8.98
CA MET A 88 1.95 12.93 -7.89
C MET A 88 3.22 13.78 -7.98
N LYS A 89 3.07 15.11 -8.03
CA LYS A 89 4.18 16.08 -8.01
C LYS A 89 5.37 15.60 -8.87
N PRO A 90 5.28 15.70 -10.21
CA PRO A 90 6.25 15.11 -11.14
C PRO A 90 7.71 15.59 -10.93
N GLU A 91 7.89 16.76 -10.33
CA GLU A 91 9.18 17.36 -9.99
C GLU A 91 9.89 16.67 -8.82
N MET A 92 9.15 15.94 -7.98
CA MET A 92 9.71 15.24 -6.82
C MET A 92 10.38 13.94 -7.21
N SER A 93 11.50 13.65 -6.57
CA SER A 93 12.14 12.33 -6.59
C SER A 93 11.26 11.29 -5.86
N ARG A 94 11.55 10.01 -6.07
CA ARG A 94 10.85 8.91 -5.39
C ARG A 94 10.99 8.99 -3.86
N ALA A 95 12.15 9.41 -3.36
CA ALA A 95 12.36 9.58 -1.93
C ALA A 95 11.48 10.70 -1.34
N GLU A 96 11.41 11.84 -2.02
CA GLU A 96 10.55 12.95 -1.59
C GLU A 96 9.07 12.59 -1.63
N LYS A 97 8.62 11.81 -2.63
CA LYS A 97 7.24 11.30 -2.69
C LYS A 97 6.93 10.34 -1.53
N PHE A 98 7.89 9.48 -1.17
CA PHE A 98 7.76 8.62 0.01
C PHE A 98 7.62 9.45 1.29
N ASP A 99 8.46 10.45 1.49
CA ASP A 99 8.41 11.34 2.64
C ASP A 99 7.09 12.12 2.69
N GLU A 100 6.59 12.58 1.54
CA GLU A 100 5.31 13.29 1.46
C GLU A 100 4.13 12.39 1.87
N ILE A 101 4.09 11.15 1.38
CA ILE A 101 3.07 10.16 1.79
C ILE A 101 3.18 9.89 3.29
N ASN A 102 4.40 9.72 3.80
CA ASN A 102 4.64 9.53 5.23
C ASN A 102 4.14 10.72 6.07
N ASN A 103 4.32 11.94 5.59
CA ASN A 103 3.78 13.15 6.23
C ASN A 103 2.24 13.18 6.23
N TYR A 104 1.59 12.72 5.16
CA TYR A 104 0.14 12.55 5.15
C TYR A 104 -0.31 11.57 6.23
N ILE A 105 0.34 10.41 6.32
CA ILE A 105 0.01 9.37 7.29
C ILE A 105 0.25 9.85 8.72
N LYS A 106 1.35 10.57 8.99
CA LYS A 106 1.61 11.18 10.30
C LYS A 106 0.51 12.14 10.72
N ARG A 107 0.10 13.06 9.84
CA ARG A 107 -1.01 13.98 10.11
C ARG A 107 -2.32 13.25 10.39
N MET A 108 -2.63 12.19 9.62
CA MET A 108 -3.82 11.35 9.87
C MET A 108 -3.73 10.56 11.17
N ALA A 109 -2.53 10.27 11.65
CA ALA A 109 -2.27 9.64 12.94
C ALA A 109 -2.25 10.63 14.13
N GLY A 110 -2.62 11.91 13.92
CA GLY A 110 -2.58 12.93 14.96
C GLY A 110 -1.15 13.32 15.37
N ASP A 111 -0.24 13.32 14.41
CA ASP A 111 1.21 13.56 14.57
C ASP A 111 1.93 12.53 15.47
N GLU A 112 1.27 11.41 15.76
CA GLU A 112 1.92 10.27 16.40
C GLU A 112 3.07 9.72 15.55
N TYR A 113 4.02 9.04 16.21
CA TYR A 113 5.15 8.46 15.50
C TYR A 113 4.69 7.37 14.53
N VAL A 114 4.98 7.59 13.27
CA VAL A 114 4.83 6.61 12.19
C VAL A 114 6.19 6.44 11.53
N GLY A 115 6.68 5.22 11.46
CA GLY A 115 7.98 4.92 10.90
C GLY A 115 7.97 3.72 9.95
N PHE A 116 8.96 3.66 9.08
CA PHE A 116 9.20 2.56 8.18
C PHE A 116 9.99 1.44 8.87
N ASN A 117 9.58 0.18 8.63
CA ASN A 117 10.30 -0.99 9.15
C ASN A 117 10.98 -1.77 8.01
N ASN A 118 12.29 -1.60 7.89
CA ASN A 118 13.08 -2.23 6.84
C ASN A 118 13.08 -3.77 6.92
N SER A 119 13.05 -4.36 8.12
CA SER A 119 13.05 -5.83 8.25
C SER A 119 11.76 -6.43 7.73
N ILE A 120 10.61 -5.79 7.99
CA ILE A 120 9.32 -6.21 7.45
C ILE A 120 9.31 -6.02 5.92
N PHE A 121 9.82 -4.89 5.42
CA PHE A 121 9.93 -4.64 3.98
C PHE A 121 10.71 -5.73 3.26
N LEU A 122 11.86 -6.13 3.79
CA LEU A 122 12.68 -7.19 3.19
C LEU A 122 11.97 -8.54 3.22
N ALA A 123 11.34 -8.91 4.34
CA ALA A 123 10.61 -10.16 4.48
C ALA A 123 9.40 -10.25 3.51
N GLU A 124 8.62 -9.18 3.39
CA GLU A 124 7.51 -9.11 2.44
C GLU A 124 7.99 -9.17 0.98
N LYS A 125 9.13 -8.56 0.69
CA LYS A 125 9.73 -8.56 -0.65
C LYS A 125 10.25 -9.94 -1.05
N GLU A 126 10.77 -10.73 -0.11
CA GLU A 126 11.18 -12.13 -0.35
C GLU A 126 9.98 -13.02 -0.74
N MET A 127 8.78 -12.70 -0.26
CA MET A 127 7.54 -13.44 -0.53
C MET A 127 6.69 -12.81 -1.65
N ALA A 128 7.27 -11.94 -2.47
CA ALA A 128 6.55 -11.06 -3.39
C ALA A 128 6.12 -11.70 -4.72
N ASP A 129 6.45 -12.96 -5.00
CA ASP A 129 6.24 -13.62 -6.30
C ASP A 129 4.83 -13.43 -6.83
N ARG A 130 3.81 -13.60 -5.97
CA ARG A 130 2.42 -13.44 -6.39
C ARG A 130 2.08 -11.99 -6.77
N ASN A 131 2.63 -11.01 -6.07
CA ASN A 131 2.39 -9.60 -6.37
C ASN A 131 3.16 -9.17 -7.62
N TYR A 132 4.34 -9.73 -7.87
CA TYR A 132 5.02 -9.57 -9.15
C TYR A 132 4.25 -10.20 -10.31
N ALA A 133 3.73 -11.42 -10.15
CA ALA A 133 2.89 -12.07 -11.15
C ALA A 133 1.65 -11.21 -11.48
N LEU A 134 0.99 -10.68 -10.46
CA LEU A 134 -0.15 -9.77 -10.59
C LEU A 134 0.24 -8.49 -11.33
N ALA A 135 1.36 -7.88 -10.99
CA ALA A 135 1.86 -6.66 -11.64
C ALA A 135 2.26 -6.92 -13.11
N TYR A 136 2.85 -8.07 -13.44
CA TYR A 136 3.11 -8.45 -14.84
C TYR A 136 1.81 -8.64 -15.63
N TYR A 137 0.81 -9.30 -15.06
CA TYR A 137 -0.51 -9.43 -15.66
C TYR A 137 -1.19 -8.07 -15.91
N MET A 138 -1.11 -7.16 -14.94
CA MET A 138 -1.60 -5.79 -15.09
C MET A 138 -0.85 -5.01 -16.17
N ARG A 139 0.47 -5.20 -16.29
CA ARG A 139 1.28 -4.58 -17.32
C ARG A 139 0.89 -5.06 -18.71
N GLU A 140 0.69 -6.36 -18.90
CA GLU A 140 0.21 -6.96 -20.15
C GLU A 140 -1.12 -6.33 -20.60
N ASN A 141 -2.00 -6.01 -19.63
CA ASN A 141 -3.28 -5.38 -19.89
C ASN A 141 -3.22 -3.83 -19.91
N ASN A 142 -2.02 -3.22 -19.93
CA ASN A 142 -1.81 -1.77 -20.00
C ASN A 142 -2.45 -0.97 -18.85
N CYS A 143 -2.52 -1.55 -17.64
CA CYS A 143 -3.14 -0.90 -16.48
C CYS A 143 -2.32 0.27 -15.94
N PHE A 144 -1.00 0.26 -16.10
CA PHE A 144 -0.11 1.26 -15.51
C PHE A 144 -0.08 2.58 -16.31
N PRO A 145 0.15 3.73 -15.64
CA PRO A 145 0.40 4.98 -16.33
C PRO A 145 1.68 4.91 -17.19
N LYS A 146 1.73 5.70 -18.26
CA LYS A 146 2.90 5.76 -19.14
C LYS A 146 4.14 6.20 -18.35
N GLY A 147 5.27 5.55 -18.62
CA GLY A 147 6.53 5.83 -17.93
C GLY A 147 6.73 5.08 -16.61
N SER A 148 5.77 4.27 -16.16
CA SER A 148 5.94 3.45 -14.97
C SER A 148 6.99 2.37 -15.17
N ASN A 149 7.92 2.24 -14.21
CA ASN A 149 8.80 1.07 -14.08
C ASN A 149 8.18 0.10 -13.09
N LEU A 150 7.86 -1.11 -13.53
CA LEU A 150 7.11 -2.09 -12.73
C LEU A 150 7.83 -2.49 -11.43
N LYS A 151 9.15 -2.69 -11.48
CA LYS A 151 9.94 -3.03 -10.30
C LYS A 151 9.91 -1.89 -9.28
N ASP A 152 10.08 -0.67 -9.75
CA ASP A 152 10.03 0.52 -8.89
C ASP A 152 8.63 0.72 -8.30
N CYS A 153 7.56 0.44 -9.06
CA CYS A 153 6.19 0.52 -8.57
C CYS A 153 5.92 -0.48 -7.45
N ILE A 154 6.37 -1.73 -7.60
CA ILE A 154 6.23 -2.76 -6.56
C ILE A 154 7.08 -2.43 -5.32
N ASP A 155 8.32 -1.99 -5.50
CA ASP A 155 9.18 -1.59 -4.40
C ASP A 155 8.57 -0.41 -3.62
N PHE A 156 8.05 0.60 -4.32
CA PHE A 156 7.39 1.74 -3.72
C PHE A 156 6.10 1.33 -2.98
N TRP A 157 5.28 0.46 -3.59
CA TRP A 157 4.10 -0.09 -2.95
C TRP A 157 4.43 -0.76 -1.62
N TYR A 158 5.43 -1.66 -1.58
CA TYR A 158 5.87 -2.28 -0.34
C TYR A 158 6.40 -1.26 0.68
N GLN A 159 7.08 -0.20 0.26
CA GLN A 159 7.55 0.84 1.15
C GLN A 159 6.40 1.58 1.83
N VAL A 160 5.37 1.97 1.08
CA VAL A 160 4.27 2.79 1.61
C VAL A 160 3.16 2.00 2.30
N ILE A 161 3.12 0.66 2.17
CA ILE A 161 2.16 -0.16 2.94
C ILE A 161 2.71 -0.63 4.28
N ILE A 162 4.01 -0.49 4.52
CA ILE A 162 4.70 -0.99 5.73
C ILE A 162 5.02 0.18 6.65
N TYR A 163 4.00 0.69 7.32
CA TYR A 163 4.19 1.66 8.39
C TYR A 163 4.03 0.98 9.75
N CYS A 164 4.92 1.31 10.66
CA CYS A 164 4.86 0.88 12.05
C CYS A 164 4.64 2.08 12.97
N GLN A 165 3.62 2.00 13.81
CA GLN A 165 3.45 2.93 14.91
C GLN A 165 4.30 2.43 16.09
N LYS A 166 5.04 3.32 16.72
CA LYS A 166 5.77 2.99 17.95
C LYS A 166 4.78 3.02 19.12
N SER A 167 4.58 1.89 19.76
CA SER A 167 3.86 1.79 21.03
C SER A 167 4.64 2.41 22.18
#